data_7c67698a07b4948d9acf246a3770ee90
#
_entry.id   7c67698a07b4948d9acf246a3770ee90
#
_cell.length_a   1.000
_cell.length_b   1.000
_cell.length_c   1.000
_cell.angle_alpha   90.00
_cell.angle_beta   90.00
_cell.angle_gamma   90.00
#
_symmetry.space_group_name_H-M   'P 1'
#
loop_
_entity.id
_entity.type
_entity.pdbx_description
1 polymer ?
#
loop_
_entity_poly.entity_id
_entity_poly.type
_entity_poly.pdbx_seq_one_letter_code
_entity_poly.pdbx_strand_id
1 'polypeptide(L)'
;MVDIDFNHIQQVIITAAADVGLKILAAIAFWVIGRWLIGIALNVIRSGLERQKLDPTILRYVGSVVNVTLNILLVVGILGYFGIQTTSFAALIATAGVAIGAAWAGLLSNFAAGVFVIVLRPFKVGDFITAAGVTGTVKEIGLFSSTISWCVPNQDAHGLKQYARG
;
A
#
# COMPACT_ATOMS: atom_id res chain seq x y z
N MET A 1 52.56 24.63 29.15
CA MET A 1 52.79 23.29 28.54
C MET A 1 51.53 22.50 28.76
N VAL A 2 50.88 22.12 27.69
CA VAL A 2 49.73 21.25 27.80
C VAL A 2 50.30 19.84 27.92
N ASP A 3 50.20 19.26 29.11
CA ASP A 3 50.55 17.86 29.30
C ASP A 3 49.53 17.02 28.52
N ILE A 4 49.95 16.53 27.35
CA ILE A 4 49.19 15.63 26.52
C ILE A 4 49.24 14.27 27.22
N ASP A 5 48.14 13.94 27.91
CA ASP A 5 48.03 12.68 28.65
C ASP A 5 47.75 11.54 27.62
N PHE A 6 48.84 10.89 27.20
CA PHE A 6 48.78 9.79 26.20
C PHE A 6 47.87 8.65 26.63
N ASN A 7 47.71 8.42 27.94
CA ASN A 7 46.80 7.41 28.48
C ASN A 7 45.33 7.79 28.24
N HIS A 8 45.00 9.08 28.36
CA HIS A 8 43.68 9.58 28.11
C HIS A 8 43.31 9.47 26.62
N ILE A 9 44.24 9.80 25.73
CA ILE A 9 44.06 9.66 24.27
C ILE A 9 43.87 8.20 23.88
N GLN A 10 44.64 7.27 24.42
CA GLN A 10 44.47 5.83 24.17
C GLN A 10 43.10 5.34 24.64
N GLN A 11 42.64 5.72 25.83
CA GLN A 11 41.32 5.32 26.31
C GLN A 11 40.19 5.86 25.44
N VAL A 12 40.27 7.12 25.00
CA VAL A 12 39.27 7.74 24.11
C VAL A 12 39.22 7.00 22.75
N ILE A 13 40.36 6.64 22.18
CA ILE A 13 40.44 5.90 20.93
C ILE A 13 39.88 4.50 21.09
N ILE A 14 40.19 3.79 22.15
CA ILE A 14 39.71 2.43 22.40
C ILE A 14 38.19 2.42 22.62
N THR A 15 37.68 3.35 23.42
CA THR A 15 36.23 3.46 23.67
C THR A 15 35.46 3.86 22.40
N ALA A 16 35.98 4.83 21.64
CA ALA A 16 35.38 5.22 20.36
C ALA A 16 35.39 4.07 19.34
N ALA A 17 36.48 3.32 19.25
CA ALA A 17 36.58 2.15 18.37
C ALA A 17 35.63 1.02 18.80
N ALA A 18 35.48 0.79 20.11
CA ALA A 18 34.53 -0.17 20.64
C ALA A 18 33.07 0.23 20.37
N ASP A 19 32.71 1.50 20.53
CA ASP A 19 31.39 2.02 20.27
C ASP A 19 31.03 1.90 18.77
N VAL A 20 31.95 2.26 17.89
CA VAL A 20 31.75 2.11 16.42
C VAL A 20 31.62 0.64 16.04
N GLY A 21 32.50 -0.22 16.60
CA GLY A 21 32.43 -1.66 16.36
C GLY A 21 31.11 -2.27 16.81
N LEU A 22 30.60 -1.89 17.99
CA LEU A 22 29.31 -2.34 18.50
C LEU A 22 28.14 -1.86 17.63
N LYS A 23 28.19 -0.60 17.17
CA LYS A 23 27.17 -0.05 16.26
C LYS A 23 27.14 -0.79 14.93
N ILE A 24 28.30 -1.15 14.38
CA ILE A 24 28.39 -1.91 13.13
C ILE A 24 27.82 -3.32 13.33
N LEU A 25 28.17 -4.01 14.42
CA LEU A 25 27.62 -5.34 14.72
C LEU A 25 26.11 -5.30 14.90
N ALA A 26 25.59 -4.30 15.60
CA ALA A 26 24.16 -4.10 15.79
C ALA A 26 23.45 -3.81 14.44
N ALA A 27 24.06 -3.02 13.57
CA ALA A 27 23.51 -2.77 12.24
C ALA A 27 23.46 -4.02 11.36
N ILE A 28 24.50 -4.86 11.42
CA ILE A 28 24.52 -6.14 10.72
C ILE A 28 23.43 -7.07 11.28
N ALA A 29 23.29 -7.14 12.60
CA ALA A 29 22.23 -7.92 13.22
C ALA A 29 20.84 -7.42 12.79
N PHE A 30 20.62 -6.10 12.78
CA PHE A 30 19.37 -5.48 12.36
C PHE A 30 19.08 -5.75 10.87
N TRP A 31 20.10 -5.72 10.02
CA TRP A 31 19.99 -6.08 8.61
C TRP A 31 19.58 -7.54 8.42
N VAL A 32 20.25 -8.47 9.10
CA VAL A 32 19.98 -9.91 9.00
C VAL A 32 18.57 -10.23 9.49
N ILE A 33 18.21 -9.72 10.66
CA ILE A 33 16.88 -9.93 11.26
C ILE A 33 15.79 -9.29 10.37
N GLY A 34 16.00 -8.06 9.92
CA GLY A 34 15.07 -7.35 9.05
C GLY A 34 14.86 -8.09 7.71
N ARG A 35 15.93 -8.57 7.12
CA ARG A 35 15.88 -9.36 5.89
C ARG A 35 15.11 -10.68 6.06
N TRP A 36 15.30 -11.34 7.20
CA TRP A 36 14.59 -12.55 7.55
C TRP A 36 13.09 -12.29 7.75
N LEU A 37 12.74 -11.23 8.47
CA LEU A 37 11.34 -10.81 8.66
C LEU A 37 10.65 -10.44 7.33
N ILE A 38 11.36 -9.73 6.44
CA ILE A 38 10.86 -9.44 5.09
C ILE A 38 10.57 -10.72 4.32
N GLY A 39 11.46 -11.72 4.41
CA GLY A 39 11.25 -13.03 3.79
C GLY A 39 9.98 -13.73 4.30
N ILE A 40 9.75 -13.72 5.61
CA ILE A 40 8.53 -14.27 6.22
C ILE A 40 7.29 -13.54 5.73
N ALA A 41 7.31 -12.19 5.77
CA ALA A 41 6.19 -11.37 5.33
C ALA A 41 5.82 -11.66 3.85
N LEU A 42 6.82 -11.73 2.98
CA LEU A 42 6.61 -12.06 1.57
C LEU A 42 6.05 -13.47 1.36
N ASN A 43 6.52 -14.46 2.12
CA ASN A 43 6.01 -15.82 2.05
C ASN A 43 4.55 -15.91 2.51
N VAL A 44 4.20 -15.22 3.60
CA VAL A 44 2.81 -15.16 4.10
C VAL A 44 1.89 -14.51 3.05
N ILE A 45 2.32 -13.39 2.46
CA ILE A 45 1.55 -12.72 1.41
C ILE A 45 1.38 -13.63 0.19
N ARG A 46 2.46 -14.23 -0.31
CA ARG A 46 2.40 -15.15 -1.45
C ARG A 46 1.46 -16.32 -1.19
N SER A 47 1.63 -17.01 -0.06
CA SER A 47 0.78 -18.16 0.31
C SER A 47 -0.71 -17.77 0.46
N GLY A 48 -0.98 -16.57 0.97
CA GLY A 48 -2.35 -16.04 1.06
C GLY A 48 -2.99 -15.78 -0.31
N LEU A 49 -2.22 -15.18 -1.21
CA LEU A 49 -2.69 -14.85 -2.55
C LEU A 49 -2.80 -16.09 -3.47
N GLU A 50 -1.89 -17.06 -3.34
CA GLU A 50 -1.93 -18.33 -4.10
C GLU A 50 -3.20 -19.13 -3.83
N ARG A 51 -3.71 -19.09 -2.59
CA ARG A 51 -4.97 -19.74 -2.21
C ARG A 51 -6.19 -19.17 -2.95
N GLN A 52 -6.12 -17.92 -3.40
CA GLN A 52 -7.21 -17.25 -4.13
C GLN A 52 -7.16 -17.49 -5.64
N LYS A 53 -6.26 -18.35 -6.15
CA LYS A 53 -6.09 -18.65 -7.58
C LYS A 53 -5.91 -17.40 -8.44
N LEU A 54 -5.24 -16.38 -7.90
CA LEU A 54 -4.94 -15.14 -8.61
C LEU A 54 -3.90 -15.39 -9.71
N ASP A 55 -3.94 -14.55 -10.75
CA ASP A 55 -2.99 -14.60 -11.84
C ASP A 55 -1.55 -14.49 -11.32
N PRO A 56 -0.62 -15.36 -11.76
CA PRO A 56 0.80 -15.32 -11.38
C PRO A 56 1.46 -13.96 -11.60
N THR A 57 0.96 -13.19 -12.55
CA THR A 57 1.43 -11.84 -12.85
C THR A 57 1.16 -10.88 -11.69
N ILE A 58 -0.06 -10.91 -11.13
CA ILE A 58 -0.46 -10.08 -9.99
C ILE A 58 0.39 -10.43 -8.75
N LEU A 59 0.58 -11.72 -8.49
CA LEU A 59 1.44 -12.22 -7.39
C LEU A 59 2.85 -11.66 -7.46
N ARG A 60 3.43 -11.63 -8.66
CA ARG A 60 4.78 -11.10 -8.89
C ARG A 60 4.85 -9.59 -8.64
N TYR A 61 3.89 -8.82 -9.15
CA TYR A 61 3.86 -7.37 -8.96
C TYR A 61 3.67 -6.99 -7.49
N VAL A 62 2.68 -7.57 -6.81
CA VAL A 62 2.42 -7.32 -5.39
C VAL A 62 3.65 -7.69 -4.55
N GLY A 63 4.22 -8.86 -4.78
CA GLY A 63 5.43 -9.29 -4.08
C GLY A 63 6.61 -8.35 -4.30
N SER A 64 6.79 -7.84 -5.52
CA SER A 64 7.85 -6.89 -5.85
C SER A 64 7.66 -5.54 -5.15
N VAL A 65 6.46 -4.97 -5.19
CA VAL A 65 6.13 -3.70 -4.52
C VAL A 65 6.36 -3.80 -3.02
N VAL A 66 5.83 -4.85 -2.38
CA VAL A 66 6.00 -5.07 -0.94
C VAL A 66 7.48 -5.26 -0.59
N ASN A 67 8.21 -6.06 -1.37
CA ASN A 67 9.64 -6.28 -1.14
C ASN A 67 10.44 -4.97 -1.20
N VAL A 68 10.21 -4.14 -2.23
CA VAL A 68 10.89 -2.85 -2.39
C VAL A 68 10.56 -1.92 -1.22
N THR A 69 9.28 -1.79 -0.87
CA THR A 69 8.83 -0.93 0.23
C THR A 69 9.46 -1.34 1.56
N LEU A 70 9.42 -2.63 1.91
CA LEU A 70 10.00 -3.13 3.16
C LEU A 70 11.53 -2.98 3.20
N ASN A 71 12.23 -3.15 2.06
CA ASN A 71 13.67 -2.91 2.01
C ASN A 71 14.02 -1.41 2.18
N ILE A 72 13.24 -0.50 1.60
CA ILE A 72 13.42 0.94 1.82
C ILE A 72 13.26 1.28 3.30
N LEU A 73 12.19 0.78 3.95
CA LEU A 73 11.96 1.00 5.38
C LEU A 73 13.08 0.42 6.25
N LEU A 74 13.59 -0.75 5.91
CA LEU A 74 14.72 -1.37 6.60
C LEU A 74 15.98 -0.50 6.51
N VAL A 75 16.31 -0.01 5.31
CA VAL A 75 17.47 0.87 5.09
C VAL A 75 17.32 2.17 5.87
N VAL A 76 16.15 2.83 5.81
CA VAL A 76 15.88 4.07 6.56
C VAL A 76 15.98 3.82 8.07
N GLY A 77 15.50 2.68 8.56
CA GLY A 77 15.62 2.30 9.97
C GLY A 77 17.08 2.13 10.41
N ILE A 78 17.92 1.51 9.58
CA ILE A 78 19.35 1.36 9.86
C ILE A 78 20.05 2.71 9.84
N LEU A 79 19.76 3.60 8.88
CA LEU A 79 20.32 4.96 8.85
C LEU A 79 19.97 5.74 10.11
N GLY A 80 18.70 5.62 10.57
CA GLY A 80 18.27 6.24 11.83
C GLY A 80 19.03 5.72 13.05
N TYR A 81 19.35 4.43 13.09
CA TYR A 81 20.18 3.85 14.17
C TYR A 81 21.60 4.43 14.20
N PHE A 82 22.19 4.74 13.05
CA PHE A 82 23.49 5.43 12.97
C PHE A 82 23.41 6.93 13.32
N GLY A 83 22.21 7.45 13.63
CA GLY A 83 22.02 8.87 13.95
C GLY A 83 21.94 9.77 12.72
N ILE A 84 21.82 9.20 11.53
CA ILE A 84 21.56 9.97 10.31
C ILE A 84 20.13 10.51 10.37
N GLN A 85 19.98 11.80 10.12
CA GLN A 85 18.68 12.44 10.16
C GLN A 85 17.75 11.88 9.07
N THR A 86 16.83 11.00 9.48
CA THR A 86 15.91 10.32 8.56
C THR A 86 14.62 11.10 8.29
N THR A 87 14.46 12.28 8.88
CA THR A 87 13.27 13.14 8.74
C THR A 87 12.99 13.51 7.28
N SER A 88 14.03 13.79 6.50
CA SER A 88 13.89 14.09 5.06
C SER A 88 13.37 12.89 4.27
N PHE A 89 13.84 11.68 4.58
CA PHE A 89 13.34 10.45 3.96
C PHE A 89 11.89 10.17 4.36
N ALA A 90 11.56 10.38 5.65
CA ALA A 90 10.18 10.25 6.12
C ALA A 90 9.25 11.24 5.41
N ALA A 91 9.66 12.49 5.19
CA ALA A 91 8.91 13.48 4.46
C ALA A 91 8.69 13.09 2.99
N LEU A 92 9.73 12.54 2.31
CA LEU A 92 9.61 12.05 0.94
C LEU A 92 8.63 10.87 0.84
N ILE A 93 8.72 9.90 1.76
CA ILE A 93 7.81 8.76 1.82
C ILE A 93 6.37 9.22 2.08
N ALA A 94 6.18 10.17 3.00
CA ALA A 94 4.87 10.73 3.30
C ALA A 94 4.27 11.44 2.09
N THR A 95 5.06 12.25 1.38
CA THR A 95 4.62 12.95 0.15
C THR A 95 4.24 11.95 -0.94
N ALA A 96 5.05 10.92 -1.16
CA ALA A 96 4.72 9.84 -2.10
C ALA A 96 3.43 9.11 -1.69
N GLY A 97 3.25 8.84 -0.39
CA GLY A 97 2.04 8.23 0.15
C GLY A 97 0.78 9.08 -0.09
N VAL A 98 0.88 10.39 0.11
CA VAL A 98 -0.22 11.33 -0.20
C VAL A 98 -0.54 11.33 -1.69
N ALA A 99 0.46 11.36 -2.56
CA ALA A 99 0.26 11.33 -4.01
C ALA A 99 -0.44 10.03 -4.47
N ILE A 100 0.01 8.86 -3.96
CA ILE A 100 -0.61 7.56 -4.23
C ILE A 100 -2.04 7.54 -3.67
N GLY A 101 -2.26 8.00 -2.44
CA GLY A 101 -3.58 8.08 -1.81
C GLY A 101 -4.55 8.94 -2.60
N ALA A 102 -4.11 10.10 -3.07
CA ALA A 102 -4.91 10.98 -3.92
C ALA A 102 -5.28 10.32 -5.26
N ALA A 103 -4.35 9.59 -5.88
CA ALA A 103 -4.62 8.86 -7.11
C ALA A 103 -5.67 7.75 -6.93
N TRP A 104 -5.75 7.15 -5.74
CA TRP A 104 -6.67 6.06 -5.43
C TRP A 104 -7.97 6.51 -4.75
N ALA A 105 -8.09 7.81 -4.39
CA ALA A 105 -9.22 8.33 -3.65
C ALA A 105 -10.58 8.05 -4.33
N GLY A 106 -10.66 8.21 -5.65
CA GLY A 106 -11.87 7.92 -6.41
C GLY A 106 -12.27 6.44 -6.36
N LEU A 107 -11.30 5.53 -6.53
CA LEU A 107 -11.54 4.10 -6.47
C LEU A 107 -12.02 3.68 -5.06
N LEU A 108 -11.40 4.23 -4.02
CA LEU A 108 -11.76 3.95 -2.63
C LEU A 108 -13.14 4.50 -2.28
N SER A 109 -13.51 5.67 -2.81
CA SER A 109 -14.84 6.25 -2.67
C SER A 109 -15.92 5.36 -3.29
N ASN A 110 -15.70 4.89 -4.51
CA ASN A 110 -16.64 3.97 -5.18
C ASN A 110 -16.76 2.63 -4.44
N PHE A 111 -15.63 2.10 -3.97
CA PHE A 111 -15.63 0.91 -3.12
C PHE A 111 -16.47 1.09 -1.85
N ALA A 112 -16.24 2.19 -1.12
CA ALA A 112 -17.00 2.50 0.09
C ALA A 112 -18.50 2.62 -0.21
N ALA A 113 -18.88 3.31 -1.28
CA ALA A 113 -20.27 3.43 -1.72
C ALA A 113 -20.87 2.05 -2.06
N GLY A 114 -20.15 1.20 -2.78
CA GLY A 114 -20.58 -0.17 -3.10
C GLY A 114 -20.80 -1.03 -1.85
N VAL A 115 -19.88 -0.96 -0.89
CA VAL A 115 -20.05 -1.65 0.40
C VAL A 115 -21.29 -1.16 1.14
N PHE A 116 -21.52 0.15 1.18
CA PHE A 116 -22.72 0.74 1.79
C PHE A 116 -24.00 0.21 1.14
N VAL A 117 -24.06 0.17 -0.18
CA VAL A 117 -25.23 -0.34 -0.92
C VAL A 117 -25.47 -1.82 -0.59
N ILE A 118 -24.42 -2.65 -0.54
CA ILE A 118 -24.52 -4.08 -0.23
C ILE A 118 -24.97 -4.33 1.21
N VAL A 119 -24.47 -3.53 2.17
CA VAL A 119 -24.76 -3.71 3.61
C VAL A 119 -26.13 -3.14 3.98
N LEU A 120 -26.40 -1.87 3.61
CA LEU A 120 -27.64 -1.18 4.00
C LEU A 120 -28.82 -1.52 3.05
N ARG A 121 -28.54 -1.98 1.84
CA ARG A 121 -29.53 -2.37 0.82
C ARG A 121 -30.63 -1.33 0.60
N PRO A 122 -30.28 -0.04 0.34
CA PRO A 122 -31.28 1.00 0.07
C PRO A 122 -32.12 0.70 -1.16
N PHE A 123 -31.59 -0.10 -2.10
CA PHE A 123 -32.27 -0.66 -3.26
C PHE A 123 -31.73 -2.07 -3.56
N LYS A 124 -32.45 -2.83 -4.35
CA LYS A 124 -32.12 -4.21 -4.70
C LYS A 124 -32.04 -4.37 -6.21
N VAL A 125 -31.45 -5.48 -6.66
CA VAL A 125 -31.52 -5.89 -8.07
C VAL A 125 -32.99 -6.09 -8.45
N GLY A 126 -33.43 -5.46 -9.54
CA GLY A 126 -34.83 -5.42 -9.99
C GLY A 126 -35.58 -4.14 -9.64
N ASP A 127 -35.08 -3.32 -8.71
CA ASP A 127 -35.73 -2.07 -8.34
C ASP A 127 -35.59 -1.02 -9.45
N PHE A 128 -36.64 -0.22 -9.62
CA PHE A 128 -36.62 0.92 -10.55
C PHE A 128 -36.22 2.18 -9.81
N ILE A 129 -35.05 2.71 -10.14
CA ILE A 129 -34.43 3.84 -9.44
C ILE A 129 -33.98 4.92 -10.39
N THR A 130 -33.79 6.13 -9.84
CA THR A 130 -33.10 7.23 -10.53
C THR A 130 -31.81 7.51 -9.78
N ALA A 131 -30.68 7.32 -10.45
CA ALA A 131 -29.35 7.57 -9.88
C ALA A 131 -28.47 8.25 -10.94
N ALA A 132 -27.69 9.25 -10.51
CA ALA A 132 -26.76 10.01 -11.38
C ALA A 132 -27.44 10.58 -12.66
N GLY A 133 -28.71 10.96 -12.58
CA GLY A 133 -29.46 11.49 -13.72
C GLY A 133 -29.98 10.43 -14.71
N VAL A 134 -29.78 9.15 -14.42
CA VAL A 134 -30.28 8.02 -15.22
C VAL A 134 -31.39 7.30 -14.47
N THR A 135 -32.51 7.05 -15.12
CA THR A 135 -33.66 6.32 -14.57
C THR A 135 -33.73 4.95 -15.21
N GLY A 136 -33.81 3.89 -14.43
CA GLY A 136 -33.91 2.54 -14.97
C GLY A 136 -33.98 1.47 -13.88
N THR A 137 -33.97 0.22 -14.32
CA THR A 137 -34.00 -0.95 -13.41
C THR A 137 -32.58 -1.41 -13.09
N VAL A 138 -32.30 -1.61 -11.82
CA VAL A 138 -31.00 -2.12 -11.33
C VAL A 138 -30.83 -3.55 -11.82
N LYS A 139 -29.81 -3.80 -12.63
CA LYS A 139 -29.46 -5.12 -13.16
C LYS A 139 -28.46 -5.85 -12.29
N GLU A 140 -27.48 -5.13 -11.78
CA GLU A 140 -26.38 -5.69 -11.00
C GLU A 140 -25.85 -4.64 -10.02
N ILE A 141 -25.50 -5.08 -8.82
CA ILE A 141 -24.87 -4.28 -7.78
C ILE A 141 -23.46 -4.83 -7.56
N GLY A 142 -22.46 -4.10 -8.00
CA GLY A 142 -21.05 -4.42 -7.81
C GLY A 142 -20.42 -3.57 -6.72
N LEU A 143 -19.20 -3.96 -6.34
CA LEU A 143 -18.42 -3.29 -5.28
C LEU A 143 -17.91 -1.91 -5.70
N PHE A 144 -17.67 -1.71 -6.99
CA PHE A 144 -17.11 -0.46 -7.53
C PHE A 144 -18.08 0.27 -8.47
N SER A 145 -19.08 -0.44 -8.99
CA SER A 145 -20.06 0.11 -9.91
C SER A 145 -21.35 -0.71 -9.88
N SER A 146 -22.49 -0.05 -10.08
CA SER A 146 -23.78 -0.70 -10.27
C SER A 146 -24.25 -0.49 -11.69
N THR A 147 -24.88 -1.52 -12.29
CA THR A 147 -25.38 -1.46 -13.65
C THR A 147 -26.88 -1.25 -13.64
N ILE A 148 -27.33 -0.19 -14.30
CA ILE A 148 -28.75 0.13 -14.48
C ILE A 148 -29.10 -0.10 -15.95
N SER A 149 -30.16 -0.86 -16.20
CA SER A 149 -30.74 -0.97 -17.54
C SER A 149 -31.80 0.10 -17.70
N TRP A 150 -31.65 0.97 -18.68
CA TRP A 150 -32.59 2.02 -19.00
C TRP A 150 -33.21 1.75 -20.38
N CYS A 151 -34.54 1.93 -20.50
CA CYS A 151 -35.17 1.94 -21.79
C CYS A 151 -35.12 3.38 -22.33
N VAL A 152 -34.50 3.59 -23.47
CA VAL A 152 -34.70 4.82 -24.25
C VAL A 152 -36.09 4.75 -24.88
N PRO A 153 -37.02 5.62 -24.50
CA PRO A 153 -38.27 5.71 -25.24
C PRO A 153 -37.94 6.35 -26.58
N ASN A 154 -37.97 5.59 -27.63
CA ASN A 154 -37.78 6.04 -28.99
C ASN A 154 -36.36 5.97 -29.57
N GLN A 155 -35.96 4.75 -29.95
CA GLN A 155 -35.24 4.53 -31.20
C GLN A 155 -35.56 3.12 -31.69
N ASP A 156 -36.35 3.12 -32.78
CA ASP A 156 -36.52 2.10 -33.82
C ASP A 156 -36.18 0.64 -33.50
N ALA A 157 -37.15 -0.18 -33.74
CA ALA A 157 -37.32 -1.63 -33.85
C ALA A 157 -36.15 -2.62 -33.88
N HIS A 158 -34.93 -2.22 -33.53
CA HIS A 158 -33.77 -3.09 -33.32
C HIS A 158 -33.20 -2.93 -31.90
N GLY A 159 -33.71 -3.75 -31.01
CA GLY A 159 -33.45 -3.74 -29.55
C GLY A 159 -32.00 -3.76 -29.13
N LEU A 160 -31.26 -2.67 -29.27
CA LEU A 160 -29.97 -2.45 -28.67
C LEU A 160 -30.13 -1.90 -27.25
N LYS A 161 -30.03 -2.81 -26.27
CA LYS A 161 -29.91 -2.44 -24.85
C LYS A 161 -28.55 -1.80 -24.64
N GLN A 162 -28.48 -0.47 -24.52
CA GLN A 162 -27.27 0.21 -24.08
C GLN A 162 -27.16 0.15 -22.54
N TYR A 163 -26.03 -0.28 -22.05
CA TYR A 163 -25.73 -0.34 -20.64
C TYR A 163 -24.83 0.84 -20.26
N ALA A 164 -25.26 1.71 -19.34
CA ALA A 164 -24.41 2.71 -18.75
C ALA A 164 -23.70 2.11 -17.52
N ARG A 165 -22.38 2.24 -17.48
CA ARG A 165 -21.58 2.01 -16.26
C ARG A 165 -21.36 3.36 -15.61
N GLY A 166 -21.86 3.56 -14.43
CA GLY A 166 -21.59 4.70 -13.57
C GLY A 166 -20.77 4.27 -12.36
#